data_3cd891ec00c806d4b513dde409857790
#
_entry.id   3cd891ec00c806d4b513dde409857790
#
_cell.length_a   1.000
_cell.length_b   1.000
_cell.length_c   1.000
_cell.angle_alpha   90.00
_cell.angle_beta   90.00
_cell.angle_gamma   90.00
#
_symmetry.space_group_name_H-M   'P 1'
#
loop_
_entity.id
_entity.type
_entity.pdbx_description
1 polymer ?
#
loop_
_entity_poly.entity_id
_entity_poly.type
_entity_poly.pdbx_seq_one_letter_code
_entity_poly.pdbx_strand_id
1 'polypeptide(L)'
;MTTLKLKTLLASLALAASGLASAQNTLLNVSYDVAREFYKDYNAAFAAHYKKTTGQDVKIDQSHAGSSAQARAVNDGLAADVVTMNTTTDVQFLADNGVVAKDWTKKFPHDASPT
;
A
#
# COMPACT_ATOMS: atom_id res chain seq x y z
N MET A 1 52.58 -20.16 15.28
CA MET A 1 51.75 -20.29 14.07
C MET A 1 50.27 -20.59 14.35
N THR A 2 49.89 -20.83 15.58
CA THR A 2 48.50 -21.10 15.96
C THR A 2 47.66 -19.87 16.28
N THR A 3 48.25 -18.71 16.48
CA THR A 3 47.54 -17.48 16.83
C THR A 3 46.96 -16.72 15.63
N LEU A 4 47.43 -16.99 14.39
CA LEU A 4 46.97 -16.32 13.20
C LEU A 4 45.64 -16.87 12.67
N LYS A 5 45.35 -18.15 12.97
CA LYS A 5 44.11 -18.82 12.54
C LYS A 5 42.89 -18.45 13.38
N LEU A 6 43.10 -17.96 14.60
CA LEU A 6 42.01 -17.58 15.49
C LEU A 6 41.50 -16.18 15.23
N LYS A 7 42.33 -15.30 14.69
CA LYS A 7 41.93 -13.91 14.34
C LYS A 7 41.10 -13.82 13.08
N THR A 8 41.22 -14.77 12.16
CA THR A 8 40.44 -14.82 10.93
C THR A 8 39.04 -15.43 11.14
N LEU A 9 38.87 -16.25 12.19
CA LEU A 9 37.58 -16.85 12.50
C LEU A 9 36.61 -15.88 13.20
N LEU A 10 37.14 -14.88 13.93
CA LEU A 10 36.33 -13.85 14.60
C LEU A 10 35.86 -12.74 13.66
N ALA A 11 36.55 -12.52 12.52
CA ALA A 11 36.15 -11.52 11.53
C ALA A 11 34.98 -11.98 10.65
N SER A 12 34.77 -13.28 10.49
CA SER A 12 33.69 -13.82 9.67
C SER A 12 32.34 -13.91 10.39
N LEU A 13 32.32 -13.81 11.72
CA LEU A 13 31.06 -13.86 12.48
C LEU A 13 30.40 -12.50 12.66
N ALA A 14 31.11 -11.40 12.39
CA ALA A 14 30.57 -10.05 12.52
C ALA A 14 29.78 -9.58 11.29
N LEU A 15 29.87 -10.29 10.16
CA LEU A 15 29.15 -9.92 8.91
C LEU A 15 27.77 -10.56 8.78
N ALA A 16 27.40 -11.48 9.64
CA ALA A 16 26.12 -12.20 9.58
C ALA A 16 24.98 -11.53 10.38
N ALA A 17 25.25 -10.42 11.07
CA ALA A 17 24.26 -9.72 11.90
C ALA A 17 23.70 -8.46 11.22
N SER A 18 24.10 -8.14 10.00
CA SER A 18 23.60 -6.99 9.26
C SER A 18 22.62 -7.43 8.19
N GLY A 19 21.33 -7.45 8.52
CA GLY A 19 20.38 -7.52 7.44
C GLY A 19 19.08 -8.26 7.64
N LEU A 20 18.40 -8.01 8.72
CA LEU A 20 16.94 -8.11 8.69
C LEU A 20 16.37 -6.72 8.98
N ALA A 21 16.77 -5.74 8.17
CA ALA A 21 15.94 -4.58 7.98
C ALA A 21 14.69 -5.08 7.25
N SER A 22 13.64 -5.37 7.99
CA SER A 22 12.31 -5.62 7.43
C SER A 22 11.97 -4.42 6.56
N ALA A 23 11.92 -4.60 5.24
CA ALA A 23 11.47 -3.55 4.35
C ALA A 23 10.06 -3.16 4.79
N GLN A 24 9.85 -1.90 5.17
CA GLN A 24 8.54 -1.41 5.57
C GLN A 24 7.64 -1.43 4.33
N ASN A 25 6.55 -2.19 4.39
CA ASN A 25 5.53 -2.16 3.35
C ASN A 25 4.87 -0.78 3.33
N THR A 26 4.87 -0.14 2.19
CA THR A 26 4.17 1.14 1.99
C THR A 26 3.07 0.96 0.97
N LEU A 27 1.86 1.38 1.30
CA LEU A 27 0.71 1.42 0.42
C LEU A 27 0.32 2.87 0.16
N LEU A 28 -0.12 3.17 -1.06
CA LEU A 28 -0.73 4.46 -1.41
C LEU A 28 -2.23 4.30 -1.56
N ASN A 29 -2.98 4.95 -0.67
CA ASN A 29 -4.43 5.06 -0.75
C ASN A 29 -4.81 6.37 -1.43
N VAL A 30 -5.36 6.26 -2.64
CA VAL A 30 -5.83 7.39 -3.43
C VAL A 30 -7.35 7.48 -3.31
N SER A 31 -7.85 8.59 -2.76
CA SER A 31 -9.29 8.78 -2.58
C SER A 31 -9.73 10.20 -2.90
N TYR A 32 -11.02 10.48 -2.77
CA TYR A 32 -11.58 11.81 -2.98
C TYR A 32 -11.64 12.62 -1.68
N ASP A 33 -11.71 13.95 -1.80
CA ASP A 33 -11.51 14.88 -0.68
C ASP A 33 -12.42 14.63 0.52
N VAL A 34 -13.68 14.27 0.32
CA VAL A 34 -14.65 14.04 1.39
C VAL A 34 -14.24 12.87 2.29
N ALA A 35 -13.53 11.88 1.75
CA ALA A 35 -13.07 10.72 2.49
C ALA A 35 -11.77 10.93 3.28
N ARG A 36 -11.18 12.10 3.23
CA ARG A 36 -9.88 12.42 3.85
C ARG A 36 -9.82 12.04 5.33
N GLU A 37 -10.73 12.57 6.14
CA GLU A 37 -10.74 12.33 7.59
C GLU A 37 -11.09 10.88 7.92
N PHE A 38 -12.04 10.29 7.18
CA PHE A 38 -12.36 8.87 7.33
C PHE A 38 -11.12 8.00 7.15
N TYR A 39 -10.36 8.19 6.08
CA TYR A 39 -9.18 7.37 5.82
C TYR A 39 -8.02 7.65 6.75
N LYS A 40 -7.91 8.83 7.32
CA LYS A 40 -6.94 9.11 8.37
C LYS A 40 -7.12 8.14 9.54
N ASP A 41 -8.34 7.98 10.01
CA ASP A 41 -8.66 7.08 11.12
C ASP A 41 -8.65 5.61 10.69
N TYR A 42 -9.23 5.30 9.53
CA TYR A 42 -9.29 3.94 8.99
C TYR A 42 -7.89 3.37 8.73
N ASN A 43 -7.00 4.13 8.11
CA ASN A 43 -5.65 3.68 7.81
C ASN A 43 -4.83 3.42 9.09
N ALA A 44 -5.01 4.23 10.12
CA ALA A 44 -4.37 4.00 11.42
C ALA A 44 -4.88 2.70 12.07
N ALA A 45 -6.19 2.47 12.04
CA ALA A 45 -6.79 1.24 12.55
C ALA A 45 -6.35 0.01 11.76
N PHE A 46 -6.29 0.11 10.43
CA PHE A 46 -5.79 -0.96 9.56
C PHE A 46 -4.32 -1.28 9.84
N ALA A 47 -3.46 -0.28 9.96
CA ALA A 47 -2.04 -0.50 10.25
C ALA A 47 -1.84 -1.23 11.60
N ALA A 48 -2.60 -0.85 12.62
CA ALA A 48 -2.58 -1.53 13.92
C ALA A 48 -3.08 -2.97 13.82
N HIS A 49 -4.16 -3.21 13.09
CA HIS A 49 -4.70 -4.56 12.84
C HIS A 49 -3.70 -5.42 12.06
N TYR A 50 -3.10 -4.88 11.03
CA TYR A 50 -2.10 -5.57 10.22
C TYR A 50 -0.88 -5.97 11.05
N LYS A 51 -0.38 -5.07 11.89
CA LYS A 51 0.71 -5.37 12.84
C LYS A 51 0.34 -6.48 13.80
N LYS A 52 -0.87 -6.45 14.36
CA LYS A 52 -1.35 -7.46 15.30
C LYS A 52 -1.49 -8.84 14.64
N THR A 53 -1.95 -8.90 13.40
CA THR A 53 -2.25 -10.17 12.72
C THR A 53 -1.06 -10.77 11.98
N THR A 54 -0.13 -9.95 11.49
CA THR A 54 1.01 -10.39 10.67
C THR A 54 2.37 -10.23 11.38
N GLY A 55 2.44 -9.43 12.43
CA GLY A 55 3.70 -9.03 13.07
C GLY A 55 4.49 -7.99 12.26
N GLN A 56 4.00 -7.57 11.10
CA GLN A 56 4.68 -6.65 10.20
C GLN A 56 4.09 -5.24 10.29
N ASP A 57 4.94 -4.24 10.09
CA ASP A 57 4.50 -2.86 9.97
C ASP A 57 4.09 -2.55 8.53
N VAL A 58 3.10 -1.70 8.38
CA VAL A 58 2.67 -1.11 7.11
C VAL A 58 2.52 0.39 7.27
N LYS A 59 3.06 1.14 6.32
CA LYS A 59 2.85 2.58 6.20
C LYS A 59 1.80 2.81 5.12
N ILE A 60 0.82 3.67 5.40
CA ILE A 60 -0.20 4.03 4.42
C ILE A 60 -0.10 5.51 4.12
N ASP A 61 0.39 5.81 2.92
CA ASP A 61 0.38 7.16 2.39
C ASP A 61 -0.99 7.46 1.77
N GLN A 62 -1.40 8.73 1.78
CA GLN A 62 -2.71 9.16 1.32
C GLN A 62 -2.57 10.24 0.26
N SER A 63 -3.43 10.18 -0.76
CA SER A 63 -3.62 11.24 -1.73
C SER A 63 -5.12 11.55 -1.84
N HIS A 64 -5.50 12.81 -1.69
CA HIS A 64 -6.89 13.26 -1.73
C HIS A 64 -7.04 14.48 -2.63
N ALA A 65 -8.01 14.44 -3.51
CA ALA A 65 -8.39 15.54 -4.40
C ALA A 65 -9.81 15.28 -4.95
N GLY A 66 -10.25 16.04 -5.92
CA GLY A 66 -11.50 15.72 -6.64
C GLY A 66 -11.43 14.34 -7.28
N SER A 67 -12.53 13.56 -7.20
CA SER A 67 -12.57 12.17 -7.61
C SER A 67 -12.05 11.93 -9.03
N SER A 68 -12.57 12.65 -10.02
CA SER A 68 -12.13 12.52 -11.42
C SER A 68 -10.69 12.99 -11.64
N ALA A 69 -10.19 13.95 -10.86
CA ALA A 69 -8.79 14.36 -10.91
C ALA A 69 -7.88 13.24 -10.41
N GLN A 70 -8.28 12.56 -9.34
CA GLN A 70 -7.55 11.40 -8.82
C GLN A 70 -7.56 10.23 -9.81
N ALA A 71 -8.70 9.95 -10.43
CA ALA A 71 -8.79 8.91 -11.45
C ALA A 71 -7.83 9.20 -12.61
N ARG A 72 -7.76 10.44 -13.09
CA ARG A 72 -6.79 10.83 -14.13
C ARG A 72 -5.35 10.68 -13.65
N ALA A 73 -5.03 11.12 -12.44
CA ALA A 73 -3.68 11.00 -11.89
C ALA A 73 -3.22 9.54 -11.82
N VAL A 74 -4.10 8.63 -11.40
CA VAL A 74 -3.81 7.19 -11.38
C VAL A 74 -3.62 6.63 -12.79
N ASN A 75 -4.48 7.02 -13.74
CA ASN A 75 -4.33 6.64 -15.14
C ASN A 75 -3.01 7.13 -15.74
N ASP A 76 -2.55 8.30 -15.32
CA ASP A 76 -1.32 8.94 -15.81
C ASP A 76 -0.05 8.45 -15.09
N GLY A 77 -0.19 7.48 -14.17
CA GLY A 77 0.95 6.79 -13.56
C GLY A 77 1.13 6.99 -12.07
N LEU A 78 0.22 7.66 -11.35
CA LEU A 78 0.26 7.65 -9.88
C LEU A 78 0.08 6.22 -9.38
N ALA A 79 1.10 5.69 -8.72
CA ALA A 79 1.18 4.28 -8.29
C ALA A 79 0.29 4.02 -7.07
N ALA A 80 -1.02 4.02 -7.26
CA ALA A 80 -2.01 3.70 -6.24
C ALA A 80 -2.09 2.20 -5.99
N ASP A 81 -2.15 1.80 -4.72
CA ASP A 81 -2.47 0.43 -4.30
C ASP A 81 -3.96 0.26 -4.07
N VAL A 82 -4.61 1.31 -3.58
CA VAL A 82 -6.07 1.35 -3.34
C VAL A 82 -6.63 2.64 -3.92
N VAL A 83 -7.75 2.55 -4.60
CA VAL A 83 -8.51 3.71 -5.08
C VAL A 83 -9.92 3.69 -4.52
N THR A 84 -10.39 4.84 -4.05
CA THR A 84 -11.76 5.06 -3.63
C THR A 84 -12.27 6.34 -4.28
N MET A 85 -13.21 6.19 -5.18
CA MET A 85 -13.78 7.30 -5.95
C MET A 85 -15.23 7.54 -5.51
N ASN A 86 -15.74 8.75 -5.73
CA ASN A 86 -17.11 9.06 -5.34
C ASN A 86 -18.15 8.60 -6.37
N THR A 87 -17.71 8.22 -7.57
CA THR A 87 -18.59 7.71 -8.62
C THR A 87 -18.05 6.43 -9.26
N THR A 88 -18.95 5.56 -9.65
CA THR A 88 -18.60 4.35 -10.43
C THR A 88 -17.97 4.68 -11.77
N THR A 89 -18.34 5.83 -12.35
CA THR A 89 -17.78 6.31 -13.63
C THR A 89 -16.27 6.51 -13.55
N ASP A 90 -15.75 7.04 -12.45
CA ASP A 90 -14.32 7.26 -12.28
C ASP A 90 -13.56 5.93 -12.15
N VAL A 91 -14.13 4.93 -11.48
CA VAL A 91 -13.53 3.59 -11.43
C VAL A 91 -13.63 2.88 -12.77
N GLN A 92 -14.76 3.04 -13.47
CA GLN A 92 -14.94 2.47 -14.81
C GLN A 92 -13.94 3.07 -15.80
N PHE A 93 -13.65 4.37 -15.73
CA PHE A 93 -12.59 5.01 -16.52
C PHE A 93 -11.24 4.30 -16.33
N LEU A 94 -10.88 3.97 -15.09
CA LEU A 94 -9.65 3.23 -14.81
C LEU A 94 -9.69 1.80 -15.37
N ALA A 95 -10.84 1.14 -15.30
CA ALA A 95 -11.02 -0.20 -15.87
C ALA A 95 -10.95 -0.18 -17.41
N ASP A 96 -11.53 0.80 -18.05
CA ASP A 96 -11.50 0.97 -19.51
C ASP A 96 -10.06 1.22 -20.02
N ASN A 97 -9.22 1.84 -19.21
CA ASN A 97 -7.80 2.06 -19.50
C ASN A 97 -6.88 0.94 -19.00
N GLY A 98 -7.41 -0.15 -18.47
CA GLY A 98 -6.64 -1.32 -18.06
C GLY A 98 -5.90 -1.18 -16.73
N VAL A 99 -6.18 -0.15 -15.94
CA VAL A 99 -5.54 0.11 -14.64
C VAL A 99 -6.19 -0.71 -13.54
N VAL A 100 -7.51 -0.90 -13.62
CA VAL A 100 -8.31 -1.72 -12.71
C VAL A 100 -8.91 -2.88 -13.51
N ALA A 101 -9.12 -4.02 -12.86
CA ALA A 101 -9.73 -5.19 -13.50
C ALA A 101 -11.12 -4.84 -14.09
N LYS A 102 -11.42 -5.35 -15.29
CA LYS A 102 -12.69 -5.07 -15.97
C LYS A 102 -13.91 -5.60 -15.21
N ASP A 103 -13.71 -6.64 -14.40
CA ASP A 103 -14.73 -7.26 -13.57
C ASP A 103 -14.74 -6.73 -12.13
N TRP A 104 -14.22 -5.54 -11.90
CA TRP A 104 -14.07 -4.94 -10.57
C TRP A 104 -15.38 -4.91 -9.78
N THR A 105 -16.52 -4.67 -10.43
CA THR A 105 -17.83 -4.62 -9.79
C THR A 105 -18.22 -5.96 -9.15
N LYS A 106 -17.81 -7.08 -9.74
CA LYS A 106 -18.16 -8.44 -9.26
C LYS A 106 -17.49 -8.80 -7.93
N LYS A 107 -16.49 -8.03 -7.51
CA LYS A 107 -15.74 -8.27 -6.27
C LYS A 107 -16.40 -7.64 -5.04
N PHE A 108 -17.44 -6.86 -5.23
CA PHE A 108 -18.11 -6.13 -4.15
C PHE A 108 -19.57 -6.52 -4.06
N PRO A 109 -20.17 -6.55 -2.85
CA PRO A 109 -21.61 -6.62 -2.70
C PRO A 109 -22.27 -5.45 -3.43
N HIS A 110 -23.44 -5.69 -4.02
CA HIS A 110 -24.19 -4.64 -4.71
C HIS A 110 -23.44 -3.98 -5.89
N ASP A 111 -22.62 -4.74 -6.61
CA ASP A 111 -21.89 -4.27 -7.80
C ASP A 111 -21.07 -3.00 -7.57
N ALA A 112 -20.40 -2.93 -6.41
CA ALA A 112 -19.50 -1.84 -6.01
C ALA A 112 -20.18 -0.52 -5.61
N SER A 113 -21.49 -0.49 -5.46
CA SER A 113 -22.16 0.65 -4.86
C SER A 113 -22.58 0.30 -3.42
N PRO A 114 -22.25 1.12 -2.43
CA PRO A 114 -22.69 0.93 -1.06
C PRO A 114 -24.14 1.33 -0.82
N THR A 115 -24.81 1.89 -1.79
CA THR A 115 -26.20 2.37 -1.70
C THR A 115 -27.11 1.64 -2.64
#